data_e85e3d76f549c9a4fd6d25acb8f014f9
#
_entry.id   e85e3d76f549c9a4fd6d25acb8f014f9
#
_cell.length_a   1.000
_cell.length_b   1.000
_cell.length_c   1.000
_cell.angle_alpha   90.00
_cell.angle_beta   90.00
_cell.angle_gamma   90.00
#
_symmetry.space_group_name_H-M   'P 1'
#
loop_
_entity.id
_entity.type
_entity.pdbx_description
1 polymer ?
#
loop_
_entity_poly.entity_id
_entity_poly.type
_entity_poly.pdbx_seq_one_letter_code
_entity_poly.pdbx_strand_id
1 'polypeptide(L)'
;VDELHPLTGYTEEDMTAPLKALVQVLTDDNPTYNAVKAYFPGGSDWKAAATVPFSSARKWSGAYFGERGTYVMGAGEFILGERFGALREHTEEYAARGERVLLLAHSAKPFLENKVLPDDIEPVGFILISDKIRTEAPQTLRYFAEQGVTLKVISGDNAVTVSNIAQKAGLPHAENYCDATTLHTDEEIAGAIEQYSVFGRVTPQQKLKFVQALKDHGHTVAMTG
;
A
#
# COMPACT_ATOMS: atom_id res chain seq x y z
N VAL A 1 6.15 -7.58 -7.73
CA VAL A 1 4.88 -8.34 -7.79
C VAL A 1 5.20 -9.80 -7.55
N ASP A 2 4.43 -10.45 -6.71
CA ASP A 2 4.61 -11.86 -6.39
C ASP A 2 3.55 -12.71 -7.10
N GLU A 3 2.33 -12.23 -7.15
CA GLU A 3 1.20 -12.97 -7.69
C GLU A 3 0.15 -12.04 -8.29
N LEU A 4 -0.52 -12.51 -9.35
CA LEU A 4 -1.78 -11.96 -9.85
C LEU A 4 -2.90 -12.87 -9.40
N HIS A 5 -3.95 -12.30 -8.80
CA HIS A 5 -5.09 -13.05 -8.30
C HIS A 5 -6.37 -12.58 -9.01
N PRO A 6 -6.74 -13.21 -10.13
CA PRO A 6 -7.97 -12.88 -10.85
C PRO A 6 -9.20 -13.14 -10.00
N LEU A 7 -10.18 -12.28 -10.08
CA LEU A 7 -11.50 -12.52 -9.48
C LEU A 7 -12.34 -13.45 -10.36
N THR A 8 -13.41 -13.98 -9.78
CA THR A 8 -14.32 -14.92 -10.47
C THR A 8 -14.78 -14.36 -11.81
N GLY A 9 -14.57 -15.13 -12.87
CA GLY A 9 -14.91 -14.75 -14.25
C GLY A 9 -13.76 -14.13 -15.05
N TYR A 10 -12.61 -13.91 -14.43
CA TYR A 10 -11.40 -13.41 -15.09
C TYR A 10 -10.25 -14.41 -14.99
N THR A 11 -9.26 -14.25 -15.85
CA THR A 11 -8.02 -15.02 -15.92
C THR A 11 -6.80 -14.13 -15.67
N GLU A 12 -5.62 -14.72 -15.47
CA GLU A 12 -4.37 -13.94 -15.41
C GLU A 12 -4.09 -13.18 -16.71
N GLU A 13 -4.53 -13.69 -17.85
CA GLU A 13 -4.36 -13.02 -19.14
C GLU A 13 -5.20 -11.75 -19.22
N ASP A 14 -6.42 -11.77 -18.65
CA ASP A 14 -7.30 -10.59 -18.54
C ASP A 14 -6.70 -9.50 -17.63
N MET A 15 -5.77 -9.85 -16.77
CA MET A 15 -5.00 -8.89 -15.96
C MET A 15 -3.70 -8.46 -16.64
N THR A 16 -2.98 -9.38 -17.26
CA THR A 16 -1.65 -9.17 -17.81
C THR A 16 -1.63 -8.15 -18.97
N ALA A 17 -2.58 -8.27 -19.89
CA ALA A 17 -2.65 -7.38 -21.06
C ALA A 17 -2.89 -5.91 -20.67
N PRO A 18 -3.90 -5.58 -19.84
CA PRO A 18 -4.10 -4.20 -19.41
C PRO A 18 -3.00 -3.69 -18.48
N LEU A 19 -2.40 -4.52 -17.63
CA LEU A 19 -1.28 -4.11 -16.77
C LEU A 19 -0.05 -3.74 -17.58
N LYS A 20 0.31 -4.52 -18.64
CA LYS A 20 1.36 -4.15 -19.60
C LYS A 20 1.06 -2.80 -20.28
N ALA A 21 -0.19 -2.58 -20.67
CA ALA A 21 -0.59 -1.34 -21.30
C ALA A 21 -0.51 -0.15 -20.32
N LEU A 22 -0.98 -0.32 -19.09
CA LEU A 22 -0.92 0.71 -18.05
C LEU A 22 0.51 1.13 -17.74
N VAL A 23 1.42 0.18 -17.50
CA VAL A 23 2.82 0.50 -17.16
C VAL A 23 3.60 1.12 -18.31
N GLN A 24 3.12 0.99 -19.54
CA GLN A 24 3.72 1.63 -20.68
C GLN A 24 3.30 3.10 -20.83
N VAL A 25 2.04 3.43 -20.53
CA VAL A 25 1.47 4.76 -20.80
C VAL A 25 1.47 5.68 -19.59
N LEU A 26 1.51 5.13 -18.39
CA LEU A 26 1.62 5.90 -17.15
C LEU A 26 3.07 6.32 -16.90
N THR A 27 3.24 7.50 -16.30
CA THR A 27 4.54 8.09 -15.97
C THR A 27 4.75 8.21 -14.47
N ASP A 28 4.05 7.38 -13.70
CA ASP A 28 4.18 7.38 -12.25
C ASP A 28 5.61 6.96 -11.84
N ASP A 29 6.11 7.55 -10.76
CA ASP A 29 7.41 7.21 -10.19
C ASP A 29 7.25 7.03 -8.67
N ASN A 30 6.78 5.84 -8.29
CA ASN A 30 6.69 5.42 -6.90
C ASN A 30 7.07 3.93 -6.80
N PRO A 31 7.52 3.46 -5.62
CA PRO A 31 7.99 2.07 -5.45
C PRO A 31 6.99 1.01 -5.88
N THR A 32 5.70 1.23 -5.62
CA THR A 32 4.62 0.30 -5.98
C THR A 32 4.47 0.20 -7.50
N TYR A 33 4.40 1.34 -8.20
CA TYR A 33 4.33 1.37 -9.65
C TYR A 33 5.58 0.74 -10.28
N ASN A 34 6.76 1.08 -9.78
CA ASN A 34 8.03 0.54 -10.28
C ASN A 34 8.11 -0.99 -10.11
N ALA A 35 7.54 -1.54 -9.03
CA ALA A 35 7.43 -2.98 -8.82
C ALA A 35 6.52 -3.64 -9.87
N VAL A 36 5.37 -3.03 -10.19
CA VAL A 36 4.47 -3.53 -11.24
C VAL A 36 5.14 -3.43 -12.62
N LYS A 37 5.77 -2.30 -12.93
CA LYS A 37 6.49 -2.08 -14.20
C LYS A 37 7.62 -3.07 -14.41
N ALA A 38 8.37 -3.40 -13.38
CA ALA A 38 9.47 -4.37 -13.44
C ALA A 38 8.97 -5.81 -13.65
N TYR A 39 7.77 -6.13 -13.19
CA TYR A 39 7.16 -7.45 -13.37
C TYR A 39 6.64 -7.68 -14.79
N PHE A 40 6.24 -6.63 -15.49
CA PHE A 40 5.74 -6.69 -16.88
C PHE A 40 6.73 -6.08 -17.88
N PRO A 41 7.88 -6.74 -18.14
CA PRO A 41 8.79 -6.28 -19.17
C PRO A 41 8.16 -6.46 -20.56
N GLY A 42 8.40 -5.50 -21.43
CA GLY A 42 7.91 -5.52 -22.79
C GLY A 42 6.82 -4.47 -23.04
N GLY A 43 6.50 -4.28 -24.32
CA GLY A 43 5.53 -3.29 -24.77
C GLY A 43 4.12 -3.85 -24.88
N SER A 44 3.18 -2.93 -25.06
CA SER A 44 1.81 -3.18 -25.46
C SER A 44 1.51 -2.37 -26.74
N ASP A 45 0.64 -2.85 -27.59
CA ASP A 45 0.13 -2.14 -28.76
C ASP A 45 -1.04 -1.19 -28.42
N TRP A 46 -1.48 -1.21 -27.17
CA TRP A 46 -2.60 -0.38 -26.72
C TRP A 46 -2.18 1.09 -26.65
N LYS A 47 -3.02 1.95 -27.24
CA LYS A 47 -2.82 3.40 -27.21
C LYS A 47 -3.80 4.04 -26.26
N ALA A 48 -3.30 4.77 -25.27
CA ALA A 48 -4.13 5.51 -24.36
C ALA A 48 -4.67 6.78 -25.04
N ALA A 49 -5.98 6.97 -24.98
CA ALA A 49 -6.65 8.23 -25.35
C ALA A 49 -6.63 9.23 -24.21
N ALA A 50 -6.58 8.77 -22.97
CA ALA A 50 -6.44 9.59 -21.76
C ALA A 50 -5.70 8.84 -20.67
N THR A 51 -4.94 9.55 -19.84
CA THR A 51 -4.24 9.01 -18.68
C THR A 51 -4.53 9.81 -17.43
N VAL A 52 -4.59 9.13 -16.29
CA VAL A 52 -4.70 9.74 -14.97
C VAL A 52 -3.55 9.22 -14.12
N PRO A 53 -2.51 10.04 -13.83
CA PRO A 53 -1.38 9.64 -13.03
C PRO A 53 -1.80 9.45 -11.57
N PHE A 54 -1.00 8.71 -10.81
CA PHE A 54 -1.23 8.50 -9.38
C PHE A 54 -1.27 9.84 -8.62
N SER A 55 -2.12 9.89 -7.61
CA SER A 55 -2.01 10.92 -6.57
C SER A 55 -2.31 10.32 -5.19
N SER A 56 -1.67 10.87 -4.17
CA SER A 56 -1.88 10.43 -2.79
C SER A 56 -3.30 10.66 -2.28
N ALA A 57 -4.05 11.57 -2.90
CA ALA A 57 -5.46 11.81 -2.60
C ALA A 57 -6.38 10.76 -3.23
N ARG A 58 -6.12 10.36 -4.48
CA ARG A 58 -6.92 9.34 -5.21
C ARG A 58 -6.52 7.91 -4.89
N LYS A 59 -5.23 7.67 -4.58
CA LYS A 59 -4.68 6.34 -4.31
C LYS A 59 -4.77 5.34 -5.47
N TRP A 60 -4.98 5.83 -6.69
CA TRP A 60 -5.01 5.03 -7.92
C TRP A 60 -4.46 5.82 -9.10
N SER A 61 -4.09 5.09 -10.15
CA SER A 61 -3.76 5.60 -11.49
C SER A 61 -4.44 4.75 -12.55
N GLY A 62 -4.58 5.28 -13.78
CA GLY A 62 -5.25 4.55 -14.84
C GLY A 62 -5.18 5.22 -16.21
N ALA A 63 -5.71 4.52 -17.21
CA ALA A 63 -5.77 4.99 -18.58
C ALA A 63 -7.04 4.51 -19.28
N TYR A 64 -7.52 5.32 -20.23
CA TYR A 64 -8.59 4.98 -21.15
C TYR A 64 -8.01 4.59 -22.50
N PHE A 65 -8.37 3.41 -22.99
CA PHE A 65 -7.83 2.80 -24.21
C PHE A 65 -8.86 2.69 -25.36
N GLY A 66 -9.76 3.67 -25.47
CA GLY A 66 -10.78 3.68 -26.51
C GLY A 66 -11.76 2.52 -26.39
N GLU A 67 -11.92 1.70 -27.43
CA GLU A 67 -12.85 0.57 -27.43
C GLU A 67 -12.57 -0.50 -26.37
N ARG A 68 -11.36 -0.52 -25.79
CA ARG A 68 -11.00 -1.42 -24.69
C ARG A 68 -11.43 -0.90 -23.31
N GLY A 69 -11.94 0.33 -23.24
CA GLY A 69 -12.41 0.93 -22.00
C GLY A 69 -11.30 1.53 -21.13
N THR A 70 -11.66 1.78 -19.89
CA THR A 70 -10.80 2.34 -18.85
C THR A 70 -10.28 1.22 -17.95
N TYR A 71 -8.99 1.20 -17.73
CA TYR A 71 -8.34 0.36 -16.72
C TYR A 71 -7.68 1.23 -15.67
N VAL A 72 -7.84 0.84 -14.41
CA VAL A 72 -7.22 1.53 -13.27
C VAL A 72 -6.59 0.53 -12.31
N MET A 73 -5.50 0.93 -11.65
CA MET A 73 -4.88 0.14 -10.57
C MET A 73 -4.60 1.02 -9.35
N GLY A 74 -4.83 0.49 -8.17
CA GLY A 74 -4.61 1.20 -6.91
C GLY A 74 -5.29 0.58 -5.71
N ALA A 75 -5.54 1.40 -4.70
CA ALA A 75 -6.23 0.98 -3.49
C ALA A 75 -7.72 0.71 -3.77
N GLY A 76 -8.17 -0.50 -3.49
CA GLY A 76 -9.51 -0.97 -3.83
C GLY A 76 -10.63 -0.13 -3.22
N GLU A 77 -10.45 0.33 -1.98
CA GLU A 77 -11.39 1.19 -1.27
C GLU A 77 -11.59 2.57 -1.94
N PHE A 78 -10.56 3.09 -2.64
CA PHE A 78 -10.63 4.34 -3.38
C PHE A 78 -11.19 4.16 -4.80
N ILE A 79 -11.11 2.96 -5.36
CA ILE A 79 -11.64 2.63 -6.69
C ILE A 79 -13.13 2.26 -6.61
N LEU A 80 -13.53 1.41 -5.65
CA LEU A 80 -14.87 0.86 -5.55
C LEU A 80 -15.75 1.53 -4.49
N GLY A 81 -15.15 2.34 -3.59
CA GLY A 81 -15.88 2.94 -2.48
C GLY A 81 -16.55 1.90 -1.59
N GLU A 82 -17.83 2.07 -1.28
CA GLU A 82 -18.60 1.14 -0.44
C GLU A 82 -18.68 -0.28 -1.00
N ARG A 83 -18.64 -0.45 -2.33
CA ARG A 83 -18.65 -1.77 -2.99
C ARG A 83 -17.42 -2.63 -2.66
N PHE A 84 -16.33 -2.00 -2.20
CA PHE A 84 -15.13 -2.72 -1.77
C PHE A 84 -15.37 -3.62 -0.56
N GLY A 85 -16.42 -3.38 0.23
CA GLY A 85 -16.77 -4.19 1.40
C GLY A 85 -16.86 -5.69 1.11
N ALA A 86 -17.37 -6.07 -0.06
CA ALA A 86 -17.48 -7.48 -0.49
C ALA A 86 -16.11 -8.16 -0.76
N LEU A 87 -15.06 -7.38 -1.00
CA LEU A 87 -13.71 -7.88 -1.29
C LEU A 87 -12.74 -7.73 -0.11
N ARG A 88 -13.19 -7.12 0.99
CA ARG A 88 -12.34 -6.77 2.14
C ARG A 88 -11.72 -8.00 2.79
N GLU A 89 -12.49 -9.07 2.96
CA GLU A 89 -12.02 -10.30 3.60
C GLU A 89 -10.82 -10.89 2.86
N HIS A 90 -10.86 -10.93 1.52
CA HIS A 90 -9.74 -11.39 0.69
C HIS A 90 -8.50 -10.49 0.85
N THR A 91 -8.69 -9.18 0.88
CA THR A 91 -7.57 -8.25 1.02
C THR A 91 -6.95 -8.27 2.42
N GLU A 92 -7.74 -8.51 3.47
CA GLU A 92 -7.25 -8.70 4.83
C GLU A 92 -6.42 -9.98 4.97
N GLU A 93 -6.81 -11.07 4.29
CA GLU A 93 -6.03 -12.31 4.26
C GLU A 93 -4.63 -12.10 3.65
N TYR A 94 -4.53 -11.40 2.52
CA TYR A 94 -3.24 -11.07 1.89
C TYR A 94 -2.42 -10.09 2.74
N ALA A 95 -3.07 -9.08 3.32
CA ALA A 95 -2.41 -8.14 4.23
C ALA A 95 -1.85 -8.87 5.47
N ALA A 96 -2.55 -9.88 5.99
CA ALA A 96 -2.07 -10.71 7.09
C ALA A 96 -0.79 -11.50 6.74
N ARG A 97 -0.56 -11.78 5.45
CA ARG A 97 0.70 -12.38 4.96
C ARG A 97 1.83 -11.35 4.78
N GLY A 98 1.55 -10.07 4.98
CA GLY A 98 2.50 -8.97 4.77
C GLY A 98 2.58 -8.52 3.31
N GLU A 99 1.55 -8.78 2.52
CA GLU A 99 1.46 -8.40 1.11
C GLU A 99 0.71 -7.07 0.97
N ARG A 100 1.21 -6.22 0.10
CA ARG A 100 0.48 -5.03 -0.36
C ARG A 100 -0.44 -5.43 -1.49
N VAL A 101 -1.72 -5.12 -1.35
CA VAL A 101 -2.75 -5.49 -2.32
C VAL A 101 -3.14 -4.26 -3.14
N LEU A 102 -3.01 -4.35 -4.47
CA LEU A 102 -3.61 -3.40 -5.40
C LEU A 102 -4.77 -4.07 -6.12
N LEU A 103 -5.80 -3.31 -6.39
CA LEU A 103 -6.92 -3.72 -7.25
C LEU A 103 -6.65 -3.27 -8.68
N LEU A 104 -6.81 -4.16 -9.64
CA LEU A 104 -7.05 -3.84 -11.05
C LEU A 104 -8.56 -3.81 -11.28
N ALA A 105 -9.05 -2.74 -11.88
CA ALA A 105 -10.47 -2.58 -12.21
C ALA A 105 -10.66 -2.05 -13.63
N HIS A 106 -11.81 -2.33 -14.22
CA HIS A 106 -12.17 -2.02 -15.60
C HIS A 106 -13.56 -1.40 -15.70
N SER A 107 -13.73 -0.51 -16.68
CA SER A 107 -15.01 -0.01 -17.17
C SER A 107 -14.98 0.11 -18.69
N ALA A 108 -16.09 -0.17 -19.36
CA ALA A 108 -16.21 0.06 -20.80
C ALA A 108 -16.24 1.55 -21.17
N LYS A 109 -16.52 2.44 -20.21
CA LYS A 109 -16.65 3.87 -20.41
C LYS A 109 -15.35 4.64 -20.20
N PRO A 110 -15.21 5.84 -20.79
CA PRO A 110 -14.09 6.74 -20.48
C PRO A 110 -14.20 7.30 -19.06
N PHE A 111 -13.14 7.93 -18.57
CA PHE A 111 -13.20 8.76 -17.36
C PHE A 111 -14.25 9.84 -17.50
N LEU A 112 -14.98 10.11 -16.42
CA LEU A 112 -15.88 11.25 -16.33
C LEU A 112 -15.08 12.56 -16.22
N GLU A 113 -15.80 13.71 -16.25
CA GLU A 113 -15.17 15.02 -16.06
C GLU A 113 -14.35 15.06 -14.75
N ASN A 114 -13.31 15.87 -14.74
CA ASN A 114 -12.37 16.01 -13.60
C ASN A 114 -11.66 14.70 -13.20
N LYS A 115 -11.49 13.77 -14.13
CA LYS A 115 -10.79 12.49 -13.90
C LYS A 115 -11.48 11.61 -12.84
N VAL A 116 -12.79 11.65 -12.79
CA VAL A 116 -13.61 10.79 -11.94
C VAL A 116 -13.79 9.44 -12.62
N LEU A 117 -13.84 8.38 -11.81
CA LEU A 117 -14.08 7.01 -12.30
C LEU A 117 -15.51 6.86 -12.83
N PRO A 118 -15.71 6.04 -13.88
CA PRO A 118 -17.06 5.67 -14.34
C PRO A 118 -17.84 4.90 -13.27
N ASP A 119 -19.15 5.05 -13.26
CA ASP A 119 -20.04 4.42 -12.28
C ASP A 119 -20.06 2.89 -12.38
N ASP A 120 -19.76 2.36 -13.59
CA ASP A 120 -19.73 0.94 -13.92
C ASP A 120 -18.35 0.31 -13.80
N ILE A 121 -17.45 0.94 -13.04
CA ILE A 121 -16.12 0.36 -12.78
C ILE A 121 -16.26 -0.95 -11.99
N GLU A 122 -15.71 -2.03 -12.52
CA GLU A 122 -15.79 -3.38 -11.94
C GLU A 122 -14.41 -3.93 -11.61
N PRO A 123 -14.28 -4.67 -10.51
CA PRO A 123 -13.02 -5.28 -10.13
C PRO A 123 -12.66 -6.45 -11.06
N VAL A 124 -11.40 -6.54 -11.49
CA VAL A 124 -10.86 -7.62 -12.35
C VAL A 124 -10.02 -8.60 -11.52
N GLY A 125 -9.18 -8.10 -10.64
CA GLY A 125 -8.31 -8.94 -9.82
C GLY A 125 -7.36 -8.14 -8.93
N PHE A 126 -6.65 -8.87 -8.07
CA PHE A 126 -5.65 -8.31 -7.17
C PHE A 126 -4.23 -8.51 -7.72
N ILE A 127 -3.39 -7.50 -7.51
CA ILE A 127 -1.96 -7.54 -7.74
C ILE A 127 -1.31 -7.58 -6.36
N LEU A 128 -0.65 -8.69 -6.02
CA LEU A 128 -0.02 -8.89 -4.74
C LEU A 128 1.47 -8.52 -4.83
N ILE A 129 1.91 -7.65 -3.94
CA ILE A 129 3.28 -7.15 -3.90
C ILE A 129 3.82 -7.34 -2.49
N SER A 130 4.89 -8.14 -2.34
CA SER A 130 5.63 -8.20 -1.09
C SER A 130 6.76 -7.17 -1.11
N ASP A 131 6.98 -6.54 0.02
CA ASP A 131 8.16 -5.71 0.23
C ASP A 131 9.37 -6.63 0.46
N LYS A 132 10.38 -6.54 -0.42
CA LYS A 132 11.66 -7.22 -0.19
C LYS A 132 12.38 -6.53 0.95
N ILE A 133 12.49 -7.23 2.07
CA ILE A 133 13.29 -6.79 3.19
C ILE A 133 14.76 -6.71 2.71
N ARG A 134 15.41 -5.57 2.95
CA ARG A 134 16.83 -5.41 2.64
C ARG A 134 17.64 -6.45 3.40
N THR A 135 18.60 -7.07 2.74
CA THR A 135 19.42 -8.16 3.29
C THR A 135 20.14 -7.74 4.58
N GLU A 136 20.49 -6.46 4.70
CA GLU A 136 21.19 -5.89 5.84
C GLU A 136 20.26 -5.52 7.01
N ALA A 137 18.93 -5.42 6.78
CA ALA A 137 17.98 -4.95 7.79
C ALA A 137 18.01 -5.81 9.09
N PRO A 138 17.98 -7.15 9.03
CA PRO A 138 18.02 -7.95 10.25
C PRO A 138 19.28 -7.73 11.08
N GLN A 139 20.43 -7.59 10.42
CA GLN A 139 21.71 -7.35 11.10
C GLN A 139 21.74 -5.96 11.73
N THR A 140 21.23 -4.94 11.03
CA THR A 140 21.16 -3.55 11.51
C THR A 140 20.23 -3.45 12.73
N LEU A 141 19.05 -4.06 12.67
CA LEU A 141 18.11 -4.06 13.81
C LEU A 141 18.69 -4.73 15.03
N ARG A 142 19.36 -5.88 14.85
CA ARG A 142 20.05 -6.59 15.93
C ARG A 142 21.14 -5.73 16.55
N TYR A 143 21.97 -5.08 15.74
CA TYR A 143 23.03 -4.20 16.22
C TYR A 143 22.48 -3.09 17.12
N PHE A 144 21.43 -2.40 16.72
CA PHE A 144 20.81 -1.36 17.55
C PHE A 144 20.22 -1.92 18.85
N ALA A 145 19.57 -3.07 18.80
CA ALA A 145 19.04 -3.74 19.98
C ALA A 145 20.14 -4.10 20.98
N GLU A 146 21.29 -4.61 20.50
CA GLU A 146 22.47 -4.92 21.31
C GLU A 146 23.11 -3.67 21.95
N GLN A 147 22.95 -2.50 21.32
CA GLN A 147 23.39 -1.21 21.86
C GLN A 147 22.36 -0.60 22.86
N GLY A 148 21.31 -1.33 23.20
CA GLY A 148 20.27 -0.87 24.14
C GLY A 148 19.32 0.19 23.52
N VAL A 149 19.26 0.31 22.20
CA VAL A 149 18.33 1.19 21.52
C VAL A 149 16.98 0.51 21.36
N THR A 150 15.93 1.15 21.89
CA THR A 150 14.55 0.70 21.66
C THR A 150 14.12 1.11 20.26
N LEU A 151 13.77 0.13 19.43
CA LEU A 151 13.35 0.34 18.05
C LEU A 151 11.83 0.36 17.94
N LYS A 152 11.31 1.32 17.19
CA LYS A 152 9.88 1.44 16.87
C LYS A 152 9.69 1.68 15.37
N VAL A 153 8.67 1.08 14.78
CA VAL A 153 8.30 1.29 13.37
C VAL A 153 7.02 2.10 13.30
N ILE A 154 7.05 3.19 12.54
CA ILE A 154 5.93 4.11 12.35
C ILE A 154 5.67 4.25 10.85
N SER A 155 4.54 3.72 10.36
CA SER A 155 4.19 3.69 8.94
C SER A 155 2.79 4.24 8.67
N GLY A 156 2.57 4.75 7.47
CA GLY A 156 1.23 5.07 6.95
C GLY A 156 0.48 3.87 6.39
N ASP A 157 1.13 2.71 6.26
CA ASP A 157 0.55 1.47 5.74
C ASP A 157 -0.29 0.74 6.81
N ASN A 158 -1.02 -0.30 6.39
CA ASN A 158 -1.82 -1.12 7.29
C ASN A 158 -0.99 -1.71 8.43
N ALA A 159 -1.50 -1.63 9.67
CA ALA A 159 -0.76 -2.00 10.89
C ALA A 159 -0.35 -3.48 10.92
N VAL A 160 -1.21 -4.38 10.45
CA VAL A 160 -0.92 -5.83 10.37
C VAL A 160 0.18 -6.10 9.36
N THR A 161 0.11 -5.47 8.18
CA THR A 161 1.15 -5.58 7.14
C THR A 161 2.50 -5.11 7.67
N VAL A 162 2.54 -3.94 8.32
CA VAL A 162 3.77 -3.37 8.90
C VAL A 162 4.34 -4.28 9.98
N SER A 163 3.49 -4.81 10.88
CA SER A 163 3.89 -5.77 11.92
C SER A 163 4.55 -7.02 11.31
N ASN A 164 3.91 -7.63 10.31
CA ASN A 164 4.43 -8.82 9.65
C ASN A 164 5.79 -8.58 8.96
N ILE A 165 5.95 -7.44 8.30
CA ILE A 165 7.22 -7.05 7.68
C ILE A 165 8.29 -6.83 8.76
N ALA A 166 7.95 -6.15 9.85
CA ALA A 166 8.84 -5.88 10.95
C ALA A 166 9.28 -7.18 11.66
N GLN A 167 8.38 -8.15 11.85
CA GLN A 167 8.71 -9.48 12.38
C GLN A 167 9.68 -10.22 11.45
N LYS A 168 9.40 -10.27 10.15
CA LYS A 168 10.29 -10.87 9.15
C LYS A 168 11.67 -10.20 9.10
N ALA A 169 11.73 -8.89 9.38
CA ALA A 169 12.97 -8.14 9.49
C ALA A 169 13.71 -8.36 10.82
N GLY A 170 13.10 -9.05 11.79
CA GLY A 170 13.70 -9.35 13.08
C GLY A 170 13.61 -8.21 14.10
N LEU A 171 12.63 -7.31 13.97
CA LEU A 171 12.36 -6.28 14.99
C LEU A 171 11.84 -6.95 16.27
N PRO A 172 12.46 -6.71 17.45
CA PRO A 172 11.96 -7.21 18.72
C PRO A 172 10.54 -6.68 19.01
N HIS A 173 9.67 -7.57 19.50
CA HIS A 173 8.29 -7.26 19.88
C HIS A 173 7.44 -6.67 18.75
N ALA A 174 7.74 -7.00 17.49
CA ALA A 174 6.99 -6.48 16.35
C ALA A 174 5.54 -7.00 16.27
N GLU A 175 5.21 -8.08 17.00
CA GLU A 175 3.84 -8.56 17.21
C GLU A 175 2.97 -7.58 17.99
N ASN A 176 3.60 -6.71 18.82
CA ASN A 176 2.92 -5.63 19.53
C ASN A 176 2.72 -4.42 18.60
N TYR A 177 1.62 -4.41 17.88
CA TYR A 177 1.30 -3.32 16.95
C TYR A 177 0.03 -2.58 17.34
N CYS A 178 -0.07 -1.33 16.90
CA CYS A 178 -1.22 -0.46 17.07
C CYS A 178 -1.67 0.12 15.73
N ASP A 179 -2.97 0.13 15.49
CA ASP A 179 -3.59 0.90 14.40
C ASP A 179 -3.81 2.34 14.88
N ALA A 180 -3.04 3.29 14.34
CA ALA A 180 -3.08 4.68 14.78
C ALA A 180 -4.43 5.39 14.51
N THR A 181 -5.32 4.79 13.71
CA THR A 181 -6.68 5.31 13.53
C THR A 181 -7.54 5.19 14.79
N THR A 182 -7.14 4.35 15.75
CA THR A 182 -7.82 4.20 17.03
C THR A 182 -7.37 5.20 18.10
N LEU A 183 -6.33 5.99 17.82
CA LEU A 183 -5.76 6.97 18.77
C LEU A 183 -6.31 8.37 18.44
N HIS A 184 -7.11 8.91 19.35
CA HIS A 184 -7.84 10.16 19.15
C HIS A 184 -7.32 11.31 20.02
N THR A 185 -6.70 11.01 21.17
CA THR A 185 -6.18 12.01 22.11
C THR A 185 -4.66 11.95 22.23
N ASP A 186 -4.07 13.03 22.76
CA ASP A 186 -2.63 13.08 22.98
C ASP A 186 -2.19 12.13 24.11
N GLU A 187 -3.06 11.88 25.10
CA GLU A 187 -2.83 10.91 26.16
C GLU A 187 -2.81 9.47 25.62
N GLU A 188 -3.73 9.13 24.70
CA GLU A 188 -3.74 7.83 24.03
C GLU A 188 -2.48 7.62 23.19
N ILE A 189 -2.04 8.65 22.48
CA ILE A 189 -0.79 8.64 21.69
C ILE A 189 0.43 8.44 22.60
N ALA A 190 0.50 9.18 23.73
CA ALA A 190 1.59 9.07 24.68
C ALA A 190 1.64 7.71 25.38
N GLY A 191 0.50 7.12 25.71
CA GLY A 191 0.43 5.76 26.26
C GLY A 191 0.80 4.69 25.24
N ALA A 192 0.28 4.81 24.03
CA ALA A 192 0.52 3.85 22.95
C ALA A 192 2.00 3.79 22.56
N ILE A 193 2.69 4.93 22.45
CA ILE A 193 4.09 4.96 22.00
C ILE A 193 5.04 4.22 22.97
N GLU A 194 4.72 4.14 24.25
CA GLU A 194 5.48 3.34 25.21
C GLU A 194 5.17 1.84 25.07
N GLN A 195 3.92 1.49 24.84
CA GLN A 195 3.44 0.12 24.88
C GLN A 195 3.74 -0.67 23.60
N TYR A 196 3.58 -0.05 22.42
CA TYR A 196 3.67 -0.74 21.14
C TYR A 196 5.00 -0.49 20.43
N SER A 197 5.45 -1.49 19.65
CA SER A 197 6.69 -1.42 18.86
C SER A 197 6.42 -1.00 17.41
N VAL A 198 5.21 -1.26 16.91
CA VAL A 198 4.82 -1.02 15.52
C VAL A 198 3.53 -0.22 15.46
N PHE A 199 3.51 0.79 14.59
CA PHE A 199 2.34 1.64 14.35
C PHE A 199 2.04 1.69 12.85
N GLY A 200 0.80 1.35 12.49
CA GLY A 200 0.29 1.48 11.12
C GLY A 200 -0.77 2.56 10.99
N ARG A 201 -1.09 2.95 9.75
CA ARG A 201 -2.05 4.00 9.38
C ARG A 201 -1.79 5.36 10.04
N VAL A 202 -0.53 5.63 10.33
CA VAL A 202 -0.09 6.86 11.01
C VAL A 202 -0.14 8.04 10.04
N THR A 203 -0.77 9.13 10.48
CA THR A 203 -0.74 10.41 9.75
C THR A 203 0.54 11.18 10.06
N PRO A 204 0.96 12.13 9.19
CA PRO A 204 2.11 12.99 9.48
C PRO A 204 2.00 13.76 10.79
N GLN A 205 0.79 14.18 11.18
CA GLN A 205 0.53 14.89 12.43
C GLN A 205 0.72 13.97 13.64
N GLN A 206 0.21 12.74 13.58
CA GLN A 206 0.43 11.75 14.64
C GLN A 206 1.90 11.38 14.77
N LYS A 207 2.64 11.28 13.65
CA LYS A 207 4.08 11.00 13.67
C LYS A 207 4.84 12.05 14.50
N LEU A 208 4.51 13.33 14.34
CA LEU A 208 5.08 14.41 15.14
C LEU A 208 4.74 14.24 16.63
N LYS A 209 3.49 13.92 16.96
CA LYS A 209 3.03 13.73 18.35
C LYS A 209 3.72 12.54 19.02
N PHE A 210 3.95 11.43 18.33
CA PHE A 210 4.72 10.29 18.84
C PHE A 210 6.14 10.70 19.25
N VAL A 211 6.83 11.46 18.38
CA VAL A 211 8.18 11.95 18.69
C VAL A 211 8.18 12.88 19.88
N GLN A 212 7.21 13.78 19.97
CA GLN A 212 7.08 14.70 21.09
C GLN A 212 6.82 13.96 22.40
N ALA A 213 5.88 13.01 22.41
CA ALA A 213 5.56 12.20 23.57
C ALA A 213 6.78 11.44 24.13
N LEU A 214 7.60 10.83 23.25
CA LEU A 214 8.84 10.18 23.68
C LEU A 214 9.82 11.16 24.31
N LYS A 215 9.97 12.37 23.74
CA LYS A 215 10.83 13.41 24.32
C LYS A 215 10.33 13.90 25.68
N ASP A 216 9.03 14.08 25.81
CA ASP A 216 8.41 14.53 27.08
C ASP A 216 8.55 13.45 28.18
N HIS A 217 8.64 12.16 27.80
CA HIS A 217 8.99 11.08 28.71
C HIS A 217 10.50 10.92 28.98
N GLY A 218 11.33 11.84 28.47
CA GLY A 218 12.77 11.87 28.73
C GLY A 218 13.63 11.02 27.81
N HIS A 219 13.06 10.46 26.73
CA HIS A 219 13.83 9.67 25.78
C HIS A 219 14.62 10.53 24.80
N THR A 220 15.82 10.08 24.45
CA THR A 220 16.55 10.60 23.30
C THR A 220 16.07 9.90 22.03
N VAL A 221 15.52 10.67 21.10
CA VAL A 221 14.86 10.12 19.90
C VAL A 221 15.65 10.46 18.65
N ALA A 222 15.92 9.43 17.83
CA ALA A 222 16.37 9.58 16.45
C ALA A 222 15.31 8.99 15.52
N MET A 223 15.08 9.63 14.38
CA MET A 223 14.15 9.16 13.35
C MET A 223 14.85 9.11 12.01
N THR A 224 14.61 8.03 11.27
CA THR A 224 15.06 7.85 9.88
C THR A 224 13.91 7.37 9.01
N GLY A 225 13.95 7.64 7.71
CA GLY A 225 12.95 7.20 6.75
C GLY A 225 12.87 8.10 5.54
#